data_6ad70e46521d21fa3f29f735125d713e
#
_entry.id   6ad70e46521d21fa3f29f735125d713e
#
_cell.length_a   1.000
_cell.length_b   1.000
_cell.length_c   1.000
_cell.angle_alpha   90.00
_cell.angle_beta   90.00
_cell.angle_gamma   90.00
#
_symmetry.space_group_name_H-M   'P 1'
#
loop_
_entity.id
_entity.type
_entity.pdbx_description
1 polymer ?
#
loop_
_entity_poly.entity_id
_entity_poly.type
_entity_poly.pdbx_seq_one_letter_code
_entity_poly.pdbx_strand_id
1 'polypeptide(L)'
;MLPVLFSQEIKTEELSEVVVYATNYKYLHSLASEEPAAIPVKMLQRKVAAFDLESSDYYQDDYDYYQISFYIPDGKILAAYDADGKIIRTIEKFENVKLPESVNNAVLDRFPGWVVSEDVYLVRYHEKKGVSQTYKVTLKNGDKTLKVKLD
;
A
#
# COMPACT_ATOMS: atom_id res chain seq x y z
N MET A 1 12.80 -31.37 23.87
CA MET A 1 13.72 -31.13 22.74
C MET A 1 13.00 -30.49 21.55
N LEU A 2 12.02 -31.16 20.98
CA LEU A 2 11.28 -30.62 19.83
C LEU A 2 10.61 -29.25 20.09
N PRO A 3 9.96 -29.00 21.26
CA PRO A 3 9.37 -27.69 21.52
C PRO A 3 10.39 -26.54 21.55
N VAL A 4 11.62 -26.82 22.03
CA VAL A 4 12.68 -25.81 22.11
C VAL A 4 13.19 -25.47 20.72
N LEU A 5 13.39 -26.45 19.83
CA LEU A 5 13.80 -26.23 18.45
C LEU A 5 12.73 -25.44 17.67
N PHE A 6 11.46 -25.80 17.85
CA PHE A 6 10.36 -25.08 17.21
C PHE A 6 10.29 -23.62 17.67
N SER A 7 10.47 -23.36 18.96
CA SER A 7 10.51 -21.98 19.50
C SER A 7 11.65 -21.16 18.93
N GLN A 8 12.82 -21.78 18.72
CA GLN A 8 13.97 -21.10 18.12
C GLN A 8 13.72 -20.70 16.67
N GLU A 9 13.09 -21.58 15.90
CA GLU A 9 12.73 -21.27 14.51
C GLU A 9 11.76 -20.08 14.42
N ILE A 10 10.72 -20.07 15.25
CA ILE A 10 9.75 -18.97 15.32
C ILE A 10 10.44 -17.65 15.69
N LYS A 11 11.33 -17.66 16.69
CA LYS A 11 12.10 -16.49 17.09
C LYS A 11 12.94 -15.92 15.95
N THR A 12 13.57 -16.78 15.17
CA THR A 12 14.41 -16.37 14.05
C THR A 12 13.57 -15.68 12.97
N GLU A 13 12.40 -16.22 12.66
CA GLU A 13 11.48 -15.61 11.70
C GLU A 13 10.98 -14.24 12.18
N GLU A 14 10.58 -14.11 13.45
CA GLU A 14 10.15 -12.86 14.03
C GLU A 14 11.23 -11.79 13.98
N LEU A 15 12.47 -12.13 14.28
CA LEU A 15 13.61 -11.22 14.20
C LEU A 15 13.87 -10.76 12.77
N SER A 16 13.75 -11.66 11.78
CA SER A 16 13.90 -11.32 10.37
C SER A 16 12.82 -10.33 9.92
N GLU A 17 11.57 -10.57 10.30
CA GLU A 17 10.47 -9.65 10.00
C GLU A 17 10.69 -8.27 10.60
N VAL A 18 11.12 -8.19 11.85
CA VAL A 18 11.41 -6.92 12.54
C VAL A 18 12.50 -6.15 11.79
N VAL A 19 13.56 -6.81 11.36
CA VAL A 19 14.65 -6.15 10.61
C VAL A 19 14.15 -5.60 9.28
N VAL A 20 13.34 -6.36 8.54
CA VAL A 20 12.78 -5.93 7.25
C VAL A 20 11.84 -4.73 7.45
N TYR A 21 10.96 -4.77 8.46
CA TYR A 21 10.10 -3.64 8.78
C TYR A 21 10.90 -2.40 9.15
N ALA A 22 11.98 -2.55 9.92
CA ALA A 22 12.84 -1.44 10.29
C ALA A 22 13.48 -0.80 9.04
N THR A 23 13.90 -1.60 8.07
CA THR A 23 14.46 -1.12 6.80
C THR A 23 13.46 -0.27 6.02
N ASN A 24 12.17 -0.63 6.06
CA ASN A 24 11.11 0.04 5.31
C ASN A 24 10.16 0.87 6.17
N TYR A 25 10.61 1.25 7.36
CA TYR A 25 9.81 2.07 8.28
C TYR A 25 9.41 3.41 7.67
N LYS A 26 10.30 4.03 6.90
CA LYS A 26 10.02 5.31 6.25
C LYS A 26 8.81 5.23 5.31
N TYR A 27 8.72 4.16 4.53
CA TYR A 27 7.58 3.93 3.67
C TYR A 27 6.29 3.83 4.47
N LEU A 28 6.24 2.95 5.47
CA LEU A 28 5.05 2.78 6.31
C LEU A 28 4.68 4.05 7.07
N HIS A 29 5.67 4.74 7.60
CA HIS A 29 5.46 5.99 8.33
C HIS A 29 4.87 7.09 7.42
N SER A 30 5.36 7.18 6.18
CA SER A 30 4.86 8.14 5.21
C SER A 30 3.41 7.86 4.80
N LEU A 31 2.97 6.61 4.87
CA LEU A 31 1.58 6.21 4.59
C LEU A 31 0.65 6.38 5.79
N ALA A 32 1.18 6.55 6.98
CA ALA A 32 0.39 6.78 8.19
C ALA A 32 -0.20 8.19 8.13
N SER A 33 -1.24 8.37 7.32
CA SER A 33 -1.98 9.62 7.21
C SER A 33 -2.89 9.82 8.43
N GLU A 34 -3.45 11.01 8.55
CA GLU A 34 -4.40 11.35 9.61
C GLU A 34 -5.63 10.45 9.61
N GLU A 35 -5.98 9.89 8.46
CA GLU A 35 -7.11 8.96 8.34
C GLU A 35 -6.64 7.57 7.92
N PRO A 36 -7.18 6.52 8.55
CA PRO A 36 -6.78 5.18 8.24
C PRO A 36 -7.25 4.76 6.84
N ALA A 37 -6.36 4.21 6.07
CA ALA A 37 -6.69 3.57 4.79
C ALA A 37 -7.55 2.31 5.03
N ALA A 38 -8.23 1.84 3.99
CA ALA A 38 -8.98 0.58 4.04
C ALA A 38 -8.06 -0.60 4.42
N ILE A 39 -8.63 -1.59 5.12
CA ILE A 39 -7.85 -2.73 5.63
C ILE A 39 -7.10 -3.48 4.53
N PRO A 40 -7.70 -3.81 3.36
CA PRO A 40 -6.96 -4.49 2.30
C PRO A 40 -5.75 -3.70 1.79
N VAL A 41 -5.87 -2.38 1.72
CA VAL A 41 -4.78 -1.48 1.33
C VAL A 41 -3.63 -1.58 2.33
N LYS A 42 -3.93 -1.43 3.61
CA LYS A 42 -2.93 -1.52 4.68
C LYS A 42 -2.23 -2.87 4.70
N MET A 43 -2.99 -3.95 4.52
CA MET A 43 -2.44 -5.29 4.53
C MET A 43 -1.45 -5.50 3.39
N LEU A 44 -1.77 -5.02 2.19
CA LEU A 44 -0.86 -5.13 1.05
C LEU A 44 0.37 -4.26 1.24
N GLN A 45 0.21 -3.04 1.73
CA GLN A 45 1.34 -2.14 2.03
C GLN A 45 2.29 -2.74 3.06
N ARG A 46 1.77 -3.43 4.08
CA ARG A 46 2.60 -4.14 5.05
C ARG A 46 3.37 -5.29 4.42
N LYS A 47 2.76 -6.04 3.51
CA LYS A 47 3.45 -7.10 2.77
C LYS A 47 4.61 -6.55 1.95
N VAL A 48 4.41 -5.41 1.30
CA VAL A 48 5.46 -4.73 0.54
C VAL A 48 6.62 -4.31 1.45
N ALA A 49 6.30 -3.75 2.61
CA ALA A 49 7.30 -3.32 3.59
C ALA A 49 8.06 -4.51 4.22
N ALA A 50 7.37 -5.64 4.40
CA ALA A 50 7.94 -6.84 5.02
C ALA A 50 8.63 -7.77 4.01
N PHE A 51 8.60 -7.47 2.71
CA PHE A 51 9.20 -8.31 1.69
C PHE A 51 10.71 -8.39 1.86
N ASP A 52 11.21 -9.59 2.04
CA ASP A 52 12.64 -9.85 2.17
C ASP A 52 13.26 -10.11 0.79
N LEU A 53 13.72 -9.06 0.15
CA LEU A 53 14.29 -9.12 -1.19
C LEU A 53 15.51 -10.04 -1.24
N GLU A 54 16.42 -9.92 -0.28
CA GLU A 54 17.68 -10.68 -0.28
C GLU A 54 17.47 -12.18 -0.20
N SER A 55 16.43 -12.62 0.50
CA SER A 55 16.08 -14.03 0.60
C SER A 55 15.15 -14.51 -0.51
N SER A 56 14.71 -13.63 -1.40
CA SER A 56 13.80 -13.97 -2.48
C SER A 56 14.53 -14.55 -3.68
N ASP A 57 13.76 -15.25 -4.54
CA ASP A 57 14.28 -15.82 -5.80
C ASP A 57 14.64 -14.73 -6.82
N TYR A 58 14.19 -13.49 -6.61
CA TYR A 58 14.44 -12.36 -7.51
C TYR A 58 15.80 -11.74 -7.31
N TYR A 59 16.42 -11.95 -6.14
CA TYR A 59 17.68 -11.28 -5.80
C TYR A 59 18.86 -11.81 -6.62
N GLN A 60 19.65 -10.88 -7.14
CA GLN A 60 20.90 -11.16 -7.84
C GLN A 60 21.95 -10.09 -7.46
N ASP A 61 23.17 -10.51 -7.18
CA ASP A 61 24.23 -9.62 -6.65
C ASP A 61 24.61 -8.45 -7.56
N ASP A 62 24.36 -8.58 -8.86
CA ASP A 62 24.76 -7.58 -9.86
C ASP A 62 23.66 -6.57 -10.21
N TYR A 63 22.49 -6.62 -9.55
CA TYR A 63 21.43 -5.64 -9.77
C TYR A 63 21.40 -4.61 -8.67
N ASP A 64 21.24 -3.33 -9.05
CA ASP A 64 21.11 -2.22 -8.11
C ASP A 64 19.65 -1.94 -7.73
N TYR A 65 18.72 -2.32 -8.59
CA TYR A 65 17.31 -2.05 -8.42
C TYR A 65 16.45 -3.25 -8.80
N TYR A 66 15.35 -3.39 -8.10
CA TYR A 66 14.37 -4.46 -8.34
C TYR A 66 12.98 -3.87 -8.37
N GLN A 67 12.16 -4.29 -9.33
CA GLN A 67 10.75 -3.93 -9.37
C GLN A 67 9.92 -5.18 -9.12
N ILE A 68 9.14 -5.17 -8.06
CA ILE A 68 8.31 -6.29 -7.63
C ILE A 68 6.86 -5.83 -7.62
N SER A 69 5.98 -6.63 -8.22
CA SER A 69 4.54 -6.37 -8.23
C SER A 69 3.83 -7.24 -7.21
N PHE A 70 2.96 -6.62 -6.43
CA PHE A 70 2.13 -7.28 -5.42
C PHE A 70 0.67 -7.09 -5.78
N TYR A 71 -0.12 -8.15 -5.70
CA TYR A 71 -1.52 -8.13 -6.14
C TYR A 71 -2.47 -8.64 -5.06
N ILE A 72 -3.63 -8.02 -5.01
CA ILE A 72 -4.86 -8.55 -4.39
C ILE A 72 -5.96 -8.44 -5.44
N PRO A 73 -7.17 -9.02 -5.25
CA PRO A 73 -8.20 -8.97 -6.28
C PRO A 73 -8.53 -7.58 -6.80
N ASP A 74 -8.58 -6.58 -5.91
CA ASP A 74 -8.95 -5.22 -6.29
C ASP A 74 -7.81 -4.21 -6.13
N GLY A 75 -6.56 -4.67 -6.19
CA GLY A 75 -5.45 -3.76 -6.02
C GLY A 75 -4.10 -4.32 -6.42
N LYS A 76 -3.18 -3.40 -6.64
CA LYS A 76 -1.80 -3.75 -6.93
C LYS A 76 -0.85 -2.68 -6.41
N ILE A 77 0.35 -3.11 -6.04
CA ILE A 77 1.46 -2.23 -5.72
C ILE A 77 2.66 -2.66 -6.56
N LEU A 78 3.21 -1.72 -7.32
CA LEU A 78 4.50 -1.89 -7.97
C LEU A 78 5.53 -1.19 -7.09
N ALA A 79 6.43 -1.97 -6.50
CA ALA A 79 7.45 -1.44 -5.60
C ALA A 79 8.84 -1.56 -6.23
N ALA A 80 9.61 -0.49 -6.13
CA ALA A 80 11.02 -0.50 -6.51
C ALA A 80 11.87 -0.55 -5.25
N TYR A 81 12.76 -1.53 -5.18
CA TYR A 81 13.70 -1.75 -4.07
C TYR A 81 15.12 -1.52 -4.54
N ASP A 82 15.97 -1.02 -3.65
CA ASP A 82 17.42 -1.02 -3.91
C ASP A 82 18.02 -2.39 -3.55
N ALA A 83 19.33 -2.53 -3.74
CA ALA A 83 20.04 -3.79 -3.48
C ALA A 83 20.00 -4.21 -2.01
N ASP A 84 19.74 -3.28 -1.10
CA ASP A 84 19.62 -3.54 0.34
C ASP A 84 18.19 -3.89 0.78
N GLY A 85 17.25 -3.94 -0.17
CA GLY A 85 15.85 -4.23 0.12
C GLY A 85 15.06 -3.04 0.63
N LYS A 86 15.59 -1.83 0.49
CA LYS A 86 14.90 -0.61 0.87
C LYS A 86 13.98 -0.16 -0.26
N ILE A 87 12.75 0.19 0.08
CA ILE A 87 11.78 0.72 -0.88
C ILE A 87 12.18 2.14 -1.28
N ILE A 88 12.39 2.34 -2.58
CA ILE A 88 12.71 3.63 -3.17
C ILE A 88 11.45 4.36 -3.59
N ARG A 89 10.52 3.63 -4.21
CA ARG A 89 9.26 4.19 -4.68
C ARG A 89 8.21 3.11 -4.80
N THR A 90 6.95 3.51 -4.73
CA THR A 90 5.80 2.66 -5.07
C THR A 90 4.84 3.40 -5.99
N ILE A 91 4.12 2.63 -6.79
CA ILE A 91 2.95 3.09 -7.54
C ILE A 91 1.83 2.10 -7.18
N GLU A 92 0.75 2.62 -6.60
CA GLU A 92 -0.29 1.79 -6.01
C GLU A 92 -1.65 2.18 -6.58
N LYS A 93 -2.46 1.18 -6.88
CA LYS A 93 -3.82 1.37 -7.38
C LYS A 93 -4.75 0.36 -6.71
N PHE A 94 -5.81 0.89 -6.11
CA PHE A 94 -6.85 0.09 -5.45
C PHE A 94 -8.22 0.50 -5.96
N GLU A 95 -9.07 -0.47 -6.26
CA GLU A 95 -10.40 -0.25 -6.80
C GLU A 95 -11.46 -0.61 -5.77
N ASN A 96 -12.50 0.22 -5.68
CA ASN A 96 -13.67 -0.02 -4.84
C ASN A 96 -13.33 -0.33 -3.38
N VAL A 97 -12.40 0.44 -2.82
CA VAL A 97 -12.05 0.37 -1.42
C VAL A 97 -12.93 1.31 -0.61
N LYS A 98 -13.08 1.02 0.68
CA LYS A 98 -13.83 1.91 1.57
C LYS A 98 -13.15 3.27 1.63
N LEU A 99 -13.88 4.33 1.26
CA LEU A 99 -13.39 5.70 1.35
C LEU A 99 -13.25 6.11 2.83
N PRO A 100 -12.20 6.89 3.17
CA PRO A 100 -12.14 7.55 4.46
C PRO A 100 -13.39 8.40 4.68
N GLU A 101 -13.83 8.51 5.92
CA GLU A 101 -15.04 9.25 6.26
C GLU A 101 -15.00 10.71 5.79
N SER A 102 -13.86 11.39 5.95
CA SER A 102 -13.70 12.77 5.49
C SER A 102 -13.85 12.91 3.98
N VAL A 103 -13.31 11.97 3.21
CA VAL A 103 -13.41 11.95 1.76
C VAL A 103 -14.86 11.71 1.34
N ASN A 104 -15.50 10.73 1.93
CA ASN A 104 -16.90 10.41 1.66
C ASN A 104 -17.81 11.60 1.97
N ASN A 105 -17.63 12.23 3.13
CA ASN A 105 -18.42 13.39 3.54
C ASN A 105 -18.18 14.60 2.63
N ALA A 106 -16.94 14.87 2.25
CA ALA A 106 -16.61 15.95 1.34
C ALA A 106 -17.28 15.79 -0.03
N VAL A 107 -17.33 14.56 -0.54
CA VAL A 107 -17.99 14.25 -1.80
C VAL A 107 -19.50 14.43 -1.69
N LEU A 108 -20.14 13.88 -0.64
CA LEU A 108 -21.58 13.95 -0.46
C LEU A 108 -22.06 15.37 -0.16
N ASP A 109 -21.29 16.15 0.58
CA ASP A 109 -21.62 17.57 0.87
C ASP A 109 -21.54 18.42 -0.40
N ARG A 110 -20.59 18.14 -1.27
CA ARG A 110 -20.36 18.88 -2.50
C ARG A 110 -21.35 18.49 -3.60
N PHE A 111 -21.81 17.26 -3.60
CA PHE A 111 -22.72 16.73 -4.62
C PHE A 111 -23.96 16.11 -3.98
N PRO A 112 -24.86 16.95 -3.40
CA PRO A 112 -26.07 16.42 -2.76
C PRO A 112 -26.97 15.69 -3.77
N GLY A 113 -27.51 14.56 -3.34
CA GLY A 113 -28.37 13.72 -4.18
C GLY A 113 -27.63 12.74 -5.08
N TRP A 114 -26.30 12.77 -5.08
CA TRP A 114 -25.47 11.82 -5.83
C TRP A 114 -25.03 10.70 -4.90
N VAL A 115 -24.78 9.51 -5.46
CA VAL A 115 -24.27 8.36 -4.74
C VAL A 115 -22.95 7.89 -5.32
N VAL A 116 -22.05 7.43 -4.47
CA VAL A 116 -20.78 6.85 -4.90
C VAL A 116 -21.05 5.46 -5.46
N SER A 117 -20.69 5.24 -6.74
CA SER A 117 -20.86 3.93 -7.38
C SER A 117 -19.55 3.17 -7.49
N GLU A 118 -18.44 3.85 -7.71
CA GLU A 118 -17.12 3.28 -7.85
C GLU A 118 -16.07 4.25 -7.31
N ASP A 119 -14.93 3.72 -6.89
CA ASP A 119 -13.79 4.55 -6.53
C ASP A 119 -12.48 3.87 -6.95
N VAL A 120 -11.47 4.69 -7.18
CA VAL A 120 -10.09 4.27 -7.39
C VAL A 120 -9.22 5.09 -6.45
N TYR A 121 -8.41 4.40 -5.67
CA TYR A 121 -7.45 5.01 -4.76
C TYR A 121 -6.04 4.83 -5.33
N LEU A 122 -5.36 5.92 -5.58
CA LEU A 122 -4.00 5.94 -6.12
C LEU A 122 -3.03 6.47 -5.08
N VAL A 123 -1.92 5.75 -4.89
CA VAL A 123 -0.84 6.17 -4.01
C VAL A 123 0.46 6.17 -4.79
N ARG A 124 1.26 7.20 -4.61
CA ARG A 124 2.63 7.27 -5.10
C ARG A 124 3.53 7.64 -3.94
N TYR A 125 4.50 6.81 -3.70
CA TYR A 125 5.53 7.06 -2.70
C TYR A 125 6.89 7.18 -3.38
N HIS A 126 7.69 8.13 -2.91
CA HIS A 126 9.08 8.25 -3.27
C HIS A 126 9.88 8.59 -2.02
N GLU A 127 11.00 7.90 -1.79
CA GLU A 127 11.80 8.07 -0.57
C GLU A 127 12.24 9.51 -0.33
N LYS A 128 12.42 10.30 -1.39
CA LYS A 128 12.86 11.70 -1.30
C LYS A 128 11.72 12.71 -1.37
N LYS A 129 10.65 12.37 -2.09
CA LYS A 129 9.52 13.27 -2.37
C LYS A 129 8.32 13.07 -1.45
N GLY A 130 8.30 11.98 -0.69
CA GLY A 130 7.18 11.63 0.17
C GLY A 130 6.05 10.92 -0.56
N VAL A 131 4.84 11.04 -0.02
CA VAL A 131 3.67 10.34 -0.49
C VAL A 131 2.66 11.30 -1.12
N SER A 132 2.01 10.84 -2.19
CA SER A 132 0.88 11.51 -2.83
C SER A 132 -0.29 10.52 -2.90
N GLN A 133 -1.47 10.97 -2.52
CA GLN A 133 -2.69 10.19 -2.50
C GLN A 133 -3.76 10.87 -3.32
N THR A 134 -4.47 10.11 -4.15
CA THR A 134 -5.53 10.62 -5.01
C THR A 134 -6.70 9.66 -4.99
N TYR A 135 -7.91 10.19 -4.81
CA TYR A 135 -9.15 9.43 -4.96
C TYR A 135 -9.84 9.86 -6.24
N LYS A 136 -10.21 8.90 -7.08
CA LYS A 136 -11.08 9.12 -8.23
C LYS A 136 -12.41 8.43 -7.94
N VAL A 137 -13.47 9.21 -7.82
CA VAL A 137 -14.77 8.72 -7.41
C VAL A 137 -15.76 8.89 -8.55
N THR A 138 -16.50 7.84 -8.85
CA THR A 138 -17.60 7.88 -9.82
C THR A 138 -18.91 8.02 -9.06
N LEU A 139 -19.65 9.07 -9.36
CA LEU A 139 -20.94 9.38 -8.76
C LEU A 139 -22.05 9.09 -9.76
N LYS A 140 -23.20 8.65 -9.26
CA LYS A 140 -24.40 8.45 -10.05
C LYS A 140 -25.60 9.17 -9.44
N ASN A 141 -26.43 9.70 -10.30
CA ASN A 141 -27.73 10.27 -9.94
C ASN A 141 -28.71 9.90 -11.06
N GLY A 142 -29.50 8.81 -10.84
CA GLY A 142 -30.32 8.23 -11.91
C GLY A 142 -29.44 7.76 -13.06
N ASP A 143 -29.71 8.28 -14.26
CA ASP A 143 -28.96 7.96 -15.47
C ASP A 143 -27.70 8.79 -15.64
N LYS A 144 -27.46 9.76 -14.75
CA LYS A 144 -26.32 10.67 -14.87
C LYS A 144 -25.11 10.10 -14.15
N THR A 145 -23.95 10.30 -14.72
CA THR A 145 -22.65 9.86 -14.16
C THR A 145 -21.70 11.07 -14.09
N LEU A 146 -20.99 11.18 -13.00
CA LEU A 146 -20.00 12.23 -12.77
C LEU A 146 -18.73 11.61 -12.17
N LYS A 147 -17.57 12.02 -12.67
CA LYS A 147 -16.28 11.59 -12.12
C LYS A 147 -15.62 12.76 -11.41
N VAL A 148 -15.18 12.53 -10.17
CA VAL A 148 -14.55 13.53 -9.31
C VAL A 148 -13.17 13.04 -8.87
N LYS A 149 -12.21 13.92 -8.92
CA LYS A 149 -10.85 13.66 -8.46
C LYS A 149 -10.60 14.48 -7.19
N LEU A 150 -10.08 13.82 -6.14
CA LEU A 150 -9.70 14.44 -4.87
C LEU A 150 -8.25 14.07 -4.55
N ASP A 151 -7.47 15.07 -4.27
CA ASP A 151 -6.05 14.90 -3.89
C ASP A 151 -5.86 15.11 -2.38
#